data_37be5124bce45b26ab3e120846d66715
#
_entry.id   37be5124bce45b26ab3e120846d66715
#
_cell.length_a   1.000
_cell.length_b   1.000
_cell.length_c   1.000
_cell.angle_alpha   90.00
_cell.angle_beta   90.00
_cell.angle_gamma   90.00
#
_symmetry.space_group_name_H-M   'P 1'
#
loop_
_entity.id
_entity.type
_entity.pdbx_description
1 polymer ?
#
loop_
_entity_poly.entity_id
_entity_poly.type
_entity_poly.pdbx_seq_one_letter_code
_entity_poly.pdbx_strand_id
1 'polypeptide(L)'
;FSLLDWSHPDFPKYADRHHPMRGREEYRGEQIDFDNYLNFMHGQVKELVTGYGKLDLLWFDFSYDDMAGEKWRASDLISMVRKYQPNVCIDNRLEGSGEKYGSIATAAPLSYSGDFVSPEQIIPPHGIFDEQGERVPWELCATLNDHWGYCESDKNYKSAALVIKKLVECVSKGGNMILNVGPDARGNFPETAVEELRKVGAWLSKNGCSIYNCGHSEIEKPEWGRYTEPLEMREDEQFRTVFAHVFEPSLGALPLFGIRADALESVRLAATGSELRRGEAWNSVLYRETPLVSFGANPVYTYALPDEIDTVLVLKIRKDTGN
;
A
#
# COMPACT_ATOMS: atom_id res chain seq x y z
N PHE A 1 6.51 13.35 -9.45
CA PHE A 1 6.64 14.66 -10.14
C PHE A 1 5.67 15.65 -9.51
N SER A 2 6.20 16.78 -8.98
CA SER A 2 5.38 17.88 -8.47
C SER A 2 4.81 18.70 -9.64
N LEU A 3 3.49 18.93 -9.60
CA LEU A 3 2.82 19.81 -10.59
C LEU A 3 3.07 21.29 -10.31
N LEU A 4 3.67 21.62 -9.17
CA LEU A 4 3.97 22.98 -8.75
C LEU A 4 5.46 23.31 -8.94
N ASP A 5 5.73 24.51 -9.44
CA ASP A 5 7.04 25.17 -9.33
C ASP A 5 6.84 26.61 -8.89
N TRP A 6 6.95 26.85 -7.59
CA TRP A 6 6.78 28.17 -6.99
C TRP A 6 7.83 29.19 -7.42
N SER A 7 8.94 28.74 -8.02
CA SER A 7 10.00 29.61 -8.53
C SER A 7 9.73 30.10 -9.96
N HIS A 8 8.83 29.41 -10.68
CA HIS A 8 8.52 29.80 -12.07
C HIS A 8 7.81 31.15 -12.12
N PRO A 9 8.23 32.09 -12.99
CA PRO A 9 7.67 33.45 -13.04
C PRO A 9 6.16 33.47 -13.36
N ASP A 10 5.67 32.53 -14.17
CA ASP A 10 4.27 32.43 -14.58
C ASP A 10 3.43 31.47 -13.72
N PHE A 11 3.94 31.02 -12.58
CA PHE A 11 3.14 30.31 -11.58
C PHE A 11 2.42 31.32 -10.67
N PRO A 12 1.11 31.15 -10.36
CA PRO A 12 0.35 32.14 -9.59
C PRO A 12 0.82 32.23 -8.13
N LYS A 13 1.37 33.39 -7.73
CA LYS A 13 1.91 33.63 -6.38
C LYS A 13 0.84 34.09 -5.39
N TYR A 14 -0.05 34.98 -5.85
CA TYR A 14 -1.07 35.57 -4.97
C TYR A 14 -2.21 34.62 -4.66
N ALA A 15 -2.70 33.90 -5.66
CA ALA A 15 -3.92 33.12 -5.58
C ALA A 15 -3.70 31.68 -5.09
N ASP A 16 -2.53 31.09 -5.34
CA ASP A 16 -2.25 29.70 -4.94
C ASP A 16 -2.25 29.54 -3.43
N ARG A 17 -3.06 28.61 -2.90
CA ARG A 17 -3.26 28.45 -1.45
C ARG A 17 -2.02 27.96 -0.69
N HIS A 18 -1.09 27.30 -1.37
CA HIS A 18 0.13 26.76 -0.77
C HIS A 18 1.37 27.61 -1.05
N HIS A 19 1.27 28.61 -1.96
CA HIS A 19 2.43 29.41 -2.31
C HIS A 19 2.92 30.24 -1.11
N PRO A 20 4.24 30.29 -0.82
CA PRO A 20 4.80 31.08 0.31
C PRO A 20 4.48 32.57 0.23
N MET A 21 4.21 33.09 -0.97
CA MET A 21 3.88 34.52 -1.20
C MET A 21 2.38 34.79 -1.26
N ARG A 22 1.54 33.80 -0.95
CA ARG A 22 0.08 33.93 -0.97
C ARG A 22 -0.40 35.19 -0.23
N GLY A 23 -1.30 35.92 -0.86
CA GLY A 23 -1.97 37.07 -0.26
C GLY A 23 -1.08 38.29 0.01
N ARG A 24 0.17 38.29 -0.45
CA ARG A 24 1.02 39.49 -0.36
C ARG A 24 0.58 40.52 -1.39
N GLU A 25 0.29 41.73 -0.94
CA GLU A 25 -0.24 42.85 -1.79
C GLU A 25 0.64 43.15 -3.00
N GLU A 26 1.95 42.91 -2.90
CA GLU A 26 2.92 43.16 -4.00
C GLU A 26 2.65 42.25 -5.21
N TYR A 27 1.96 41.12 -5.05
CA TYR A 27 1.59 40.16 -6.10
C TYR A 27 0.11 40.27 -6.49
N ARG A 28 -0.66 41.16 -5.87
CA ARG A 28 -2.08 41.35 -6.22
C ARG A 28 -2.21 41.87 -7.64
N GLY A 29 -2.94 41.14 -8.50
CA GLY A 29 -3.12 41.47 -9.89
C GLY A 29 -1.88 41.24 -10.76
N GLU A 30 -0.97 40.35 -10.33
CA GLU A 30 0.15 39.88 -11.13
C GLU A 30 -0.33 39.45 -12.53
N GLN A 31 0.44 39.84 -13.55
CA GLN A 31 0.21 39.38 -14.90
C GLN A 31 1.09 38.19 -15.18
N ILE A 32 0.47 37.02 -15.28
CA ILE A 32 1.15 35.74 -15.55
C ILE A 32 0.61 35.13 -16.85
N ASP A 33 1.46 34.40 -17.55
CA ASP A 33 1.08 33.52 -18.65
C ASP A 33 1.07 32.08 -18.15
N PHE A 34 -0.05 31.66 -17.59
CA PHE A 34 -0.17 30.29 -17.03
C PHE A 34 0.01 29.19 -18.09
N ASP A 35 -0.31 29.49 -19.35
CA ASP A 35 -0.07 28.59 -20.47
C ASP A 35 1.43 28.38 -20.73
N ASN A 36 2.26 29.40 -20.52
CA ASN A 36 3.71 29.28 -20.56
C ASN A 36 4.21 28.35 -19.45
N TYR A 37 3.68 28.47 -18.24
CA TYR A 37 3.97 27.53 -17.14
C TYR A 37 3.58 26.09 -17.51
N LEU A 38 2.38 25.86 -18.05
CA LEU A 38 1.92 24.53 -18.44
C LEU A 38 2.81 23.90 -19.52
N ASN A 39 3.23 24.71 -20.53
CA ASN A 39 4.16 24.24 -21.57
C ASN A 39 5.51 23.83 -20.99
N PHE A 40 6.03 24.59 -20.02
CA PHE A 40 7.25 24.27 -19.29
C PHE A 40 7.10 22.95 -18.52
N MET A 41 6.05 22.81 -17.72
CA MET A 41 5.76 21.61 -16.92
C MET A 41 5.58 20.36 -17.79
N HIS A 42 4.78 20.44 -18.88
CA HIS A 42 4.64 19.35 -19.85
C HIS A 42 5.97 19.00 -20.53
N GLY A 43 6.82 20.00 -20.79
CA GLY A 43 8.17 19.83 -21.32
C GLY A 43 9.05 18.98 -20.38
N GLN A 44 9.02 19.25 -19.08
CA GLN A 44 9.74 18.47 -18.07
C GLN A 44 9.24 17.01 -18.00
N VAL A 45 7.91 16.80 -17.98
CA VAL A 45 7.35 15.43 -18.00
C VAL A 45 7.75 14.71 -19.29
N LYS A 46 7.72 15.40 -20.45
CA LYS A 46 8.16 14.82 -21.73
C LYS A 46 9.62 14.38 -21.67
N GLU A 47 10.50 15.18 -21.07
CA GLU A 47 11.92 14.82 -20.87
C GLU A 47 12.04 13.54 -20.04
N LEU A 48 11.30 13.46 -18.90
CA LEU A 48 11.30 12.26 -18.05
C LEU A 48 10.88 11.00 -18.80
N VAL A 49 9.79 11.07 -19.58
CA VAL A 49 9.26 9.88 -20.27
C VAL A 49 10.02 9.50 -21.55
N THR A 50 10.93 10.35 -22.02
CA THR A 50 11.73 10.08 -23.25
C THR A 50 13.22 9.94 -23.01
N GLY A 51 13.78 10.53 -21.93
CA GLY A 51 15.21 10.67 -21.72
C GLY A 51 15.85 9.60 -20.85
N TYR A 52 15.08 8.82 -20.07
CA TYR A 52 15.61 7.98 -19.00
C TYR A 52 15.22 6.50 -19.13
N GLY A 53 14.78 6.08 -20.31
CA GLY A 53 14.40 4.69 -20.59
C GLY A 53 12.99 4.35 -20.14
N LYS A 54 12.73 3.05 -19.88
CA LYS A 54 11.44 2.56 -19.43
C LYS A 54 11.14 3.06 -18.02
N LEU A 55 9.94 3.60 -17.82
CA LEU A 55 9.39 3.90 -16.51
C LEU A 55 8.35 2.84 -16.14
N ASP A 56 8.40 2.34 -14.92
CA ASP A 56 7.39 1.41 -14.41
C ASP A 56 6.25 2.15 -13.71
N LEU A 57 6.54 3.29 -13.07
CA LEU A 57 5.58 4.11 -12.37
C LEU A 57 5.88 5.60 -12.54
N LEU A 58 4.85 6.41 -12.75
CA LEU A 58 4.92 7.87 -12.76
C LEU A 58 3.87 8.41 -11.77
N TRP A 59 4.37 9.08 -10.74
CA TRP A 59 3.58 9.59 -9.64
C TRP A 59 3.50 11.11 -9.71
N PHE A 60 2.30 11.67 -9.91
CA PHE A 60 2.03 13.11 -9.89
C PHE A 60 1.62 13.55 -8.49
N ASP A 61 1.77 14.84 -8.18
CA ASP A 61 1.32 15.38 -6.91
C ASP A 61 0.98 16.88 -7.00
N PHE A 62 0.21 17.36 -6.02
CA PHE A 62 -0.23 18.73 -5.86
C PHE A 62 -1.37 19.18 -6.79
N SER A 63 -2.41 18.36 -6.91
CA SER A 63 -3.71 18.83 -7.42
C SER A 63 -4.67 19.12 -6.27
N TYR A 64 -5.18 20.31 -6.17
CA TYR A 64 -6.09 20.75 -5.11
C TYR A 64 -6.99 21.91 -5.58
N ASP A 65 -8.14 22.08 -4.96
CA ASP A 65 -9.15 23.10 -5.28
C ASP A 65 -9.50 23.08 -6.78
N ASP A 66 -9.34 24.21 -7.46
CA ASP A 66 -9.52 24.37 -8.90
C ASP A 66 -8.24 24.04 -9.73
N MET A 67 -7.11 23.85 -9.06
CA MET A 67 -5.85 23.40 -9.66
C MET A 67 -5.85 21.87 -9.78
N ALA A 68 -6.72 21.31 -10.62
CA ALA A 68 -6.86 19.87 -10.84
C ALA A 68 -7.37 19.56 -12.25
N GLY A 69 -7.12 18.36 -12.73
CA GLY A 69 -7.62 17.87 -14.01
C GLY A 69 -7.21 18.75 -15.20
N GLU A 70 -8.17 19.24 -15.95
CA GLU A 70 -7.91 20.04 -17.15
C GLU A 70 -7.27 21.40 -16.88
N LYS A 71 -7.22 21.86 -15.63
CA LYS A 71 -6.40 23.02 -15.27
C LYS A 71 -4.90 22.76 -15.52
N TRP A 72 -4.49 21.50 -15.42
CA TRP A 72 -3.16 21.01 -15.79
C TRP A 72 -3.05 20.60 -17.27
N ARG A 73 -4.10 20.74 -18.09
CA ARG A 73 -4.23 20.08 -19.40
C ARG A 73 -3.97 18.57 -19.28
N ALA A 74 -4.61 17.91 -18.29
CA ALA A 74 -4.31 16.56 -17.92
C ALA A 74 -4.57 15.55 -19.03
N SER A 75 -5.59 15.73 -19.86
CA SER A 75 -5.85 14.89 -21.04
C SER A 75 -4.68 14.88 -22.02
N ASP A 76 -4.13 16.05 -22.33
CA ASP A 76 -2.98 16.17 -23.24
C ASP A 76 -1.71 15.59 -22.59
N LEU A 77 -1.52 15.86 -21.30
CA LEU A 77 -0.38 15.34 -20.52
C LEU A 77 -0.36 13.81 -20.54
N ILE A 78 -1.47 13.17 -20.19
CA ILE A 78 -1.57 11.71 -20.16
C ILE A 78 -1.48 11.11 -21.57
N SER A 79 -2.08 11.72 -22.57
CA SER A 79 -1.94 11.29 -23.96
C SER A 79 -0.47 11.28 -24.39
N MET A 80 0.29 12.32 -24.05
CA MET A 80 1.73 12.39 -24.31
C MET A 80 2.50 11.32 -23.54
N VAL A 81 2.23 11.12 -22.23
CA VAL A 81 2.87 10.10 -21.43
C VAL A 81 2.63 8.70 -22.00
N ARG A 82 1.38 8.33 -22.28
CA ARG A 82 1.01 7.02 -22.84
C ARG A 82 1.62 6.77 -24.22
N LYS A 83 1.83 7.80 -25.02
CA LYS A 83 2.51 7.70 -26.32
C LYS A 83 3.95 7.19 -26.19
N TYR A 84 4.69 7.66 -25.19
CA TYR A 84 6.10 7.30 -24.99
C TYR A 84 6.30 6.14 -24.00
N GLN A 85 5.41 6.00 -23.04
CA GLN A 85 5.42 5.00 -21.98
C GLN A 85 4.05 4.32 -21.88
N PRO A 86 3.65 3.44 -22.82
CA PRO A 86 2.28 2.90 -22.87
C PRO A 86 1.90 2.05 -21.66
N ASN A 87 2.87 1.47 -20.97
CA ASN A 87 2.67 0.55 -19.84
C ASN A 87 3.06 1.14 -18.48
N VAL A 88 3.34 2.45 -18.39
CA VAL A 88 3.66 3.08 -17.11
C VAL A 88 2.41 3.14 -16.22
N CYS A 89 2.53 2.72 -14.95
CA CYS A 89 1.46 2.92 -13.98
C CYS A 89 1.44 4.38 -13.52
N ILE A 90 0.25 4.99 -13.48
CA ILE A 90 0.07 6.40 -13.12
C ILE A 90 -0.93 6.48 -11.96
N ASP A 91 -0.63 7.30 -10.95
CA ASP A 91 -1.55 7.57 -9.86
C ASP A 91 -2.75 8.44 -10.27
N ASN A 92 -3.74 8.58 -9.37
CA ASN A 92 -4.94 9.39 -9.62
C ASN A 92 -4.77 10.87 -9.28
N ARG A 93 -3.57 11.33 -8.93
CA ARG A 93 -3.37 12.67 -8.33
C ARG A 93 -3.46 13.84 -9.30
N LEU A 94 -3.64 13.61 -10.58
CA LEU A 94 -4.05 14.66 -11.50
C LEU A 94 -5.48 15.17 -11.22
N GLU A 95 -6.35 14.35 -10.60
CA GLU A 95 -7.70 14.75 -10.19
C GLU A 95 -7.79 15.30 -8.76
N GLY A 96 -6.82 14.95 -7.89
CA GLY A 96 -6.78 15.44 -6.51
C GLY A 96 -5.79 14.66 -5.65
N SER A 97 -4.94 15.38 -4.93
CA SER A 97 -3.86 14.79 -4.14
C SER A 97 -4.35 14.21 -2.82
N GLY A 98 -4.52 12.90 -2.75
CA GLY A 98 -4.76 12.15 -1.51
C GLY A 98 -6.16 12.29 -0.88
N GLU A 99 -6.94 13.28 -1.29
CA GLU A 99 -8.23 13.64 -0.67
C GLU A 99 -9.43 12.91 -1.31
N LYS A 100 -9.28 12.39 -2.53
CA LYS A 100 -10.36 11.82 -3.34
C LYS A 100 -9.89 10.55 -4.03
N TYR A 101 -10.83 9.65 -4.26
CA TYR A 101 -10.56 8.47 -5.09
C TYR A 101 -10.52 8.82 -6.59
N GLY A 102 -11.14 9.94 -6.99
CA GLY A 102 -11.19 10.37 -8.38
C GLY A 102 -12.18 9.56 -9.22
N SER A 103 -12.17 9.85 -10.52
CA SER A 103 -13.09 9.21 -11.48
C SER A 103 -12.77 7.74 -11.73
N ILE A 104 -11.58 7.25 -11.37
CA ILE A 104 -11.24 5.81 -11.44
C ILE A 104 -12.19 4.93 -10.62
N ALA A 105 -12.78 5.47 -9.55
CA ALA A 105 -13.74 4.77 -8.71
C ALA A 105 -15.21 5.00 -9.13
N THR A 106 -15.44 5.52 -10.34
CA THR A 106 -16.79 5.79 -10.86
C THR A 106 -17.09 4.93 -12.10
N ALA A 107 -18.35 4.97 -12.55
CA ALA A 107 -18.77 4.28 -13.77
C ALA A 107 -18.19 4.90 -15.07
N ALA A 108 -17.62 6.09 -15.00
CA ALA A 108 -17.09 6.83 -16.15
C ALA A 108 -15.72 7.45 -15.86
N PRO A 109 -14.64 6.66 -15.79
CA PRO A 109 -13.30 7.16 -15.60
C PRO A 109 -12.89 8.15 -16.69
N LEU A 110 -12.26 9.25 -16.29
CA LEU A 110 -11.68 10.23 -17.22
C LEU A 110 -10.38 9.68 -17.83
N SER A 111 -9.93 10.26 -18.93
CA SER A 111 -8.70 9.85 -19.61
C SER A 111 -7.44 9.97 -18.73
N TYR A 112 -7.51 10.78 -17.70
CA TYR A 112 -6.43 11.04 -16.72
C TYR A 112 -6.76 10.55 -15.30
N SER A 113 -7.70 9.62 -15.15
CA SER A 113 -8.07 9.04 -13.85
C SER A 113 -6.94 8.29 -13.13
N GLY A 114 -5.88 7.97 -13.87
CA GLY A 114 -4.79 7.11 -13.39
C GLY A 114 -5.12 5.61 -13.46
N ASP A 115 -4.20 4.81 -12.95
CA ASP A 115 -4.31 3.34 -12.90
C ASP A 115 -4.51 2.84 -11.46
N PHE A 116 -4.29 3.68 -10.45
CA PHE A 116 -4.50 3.36 -9.03
C PHE A 116 -4.78 4.63 -8.21
N VAL A 117 -5.47 4.43 -7.09
CA VAL A 117 -5.76 5.48 -6.11
C VAL A 117 -4.62 5.57 -5.09
N SER A 118 -4.22 6.78 -4.72
CA SER A 118 -3.17 7.03 -3.74
C SER A 118 -3.71 7.73 -2.48
N PRO A 119 -4.34 7.01 -1.53
CA PRO A 119 -4.72 7.58 -0.23
C PRO A 119 -3.48 7.97 0.57
N GLU A 120 -3.58 9.07 1.34
CA GLU A 120 -2.44 9.63 2.06
C GLU A 120 -2.63 9.52 3.57
N GLN A 121 -1.63 8.96 4.26
CA GLN A 121 -1.55 8.81 5.72
C GLN A 121 -2.70 8.02 6.37
N ILE A 122 -3.60 7.44 5.59
CA ILE A 122 -4.73 6.64 6.08
C ILE A 122 -4.95 5.40 5.20
N ILE A 123 -5.11 4.26 5.83
CA ILE A 123 -5.47 3.01 5.14
C ILE A 123 -6.99 2.96 4.98
N PRO A 124 -7.52 2.79 3.76
CA PRO A 124 -8.96 2.62 3.55
C PRO A 124 -9.52 1.50 4.43
N PRO A 125 -10.68 1.71 5.13
CA PRO A 125 -11.22 0.73 6.08
C PRO A 125 -11.47 -0.66 5.47
N HIS A 126 -11.93 -0.71 4.21
CA HIS A 126 -12.34 -1.94 3.52
C HIS A 126 -11.67 -2.16 2.16
N GLY A 127 -10.57 -1.45 1.86
CA GLY A 127 -10.05 -1.30 0.51
C GLY A 127 -10.82 -0.22 -0.27
N ILE A 128 -10.59 -0.15 -1.58
CA ILE A 128 -11.29 0.81 -2.46
C ILE A 128 -12.08 0.02 -3.50
N PHE A 129 -13.32 0.45 -3.73
CA PHE A 129 -14.24 -0.14 -4.69
C PHE A 129 -14.83 0.96 -5.58
N ASP A 130 -15.13 0.61 -6.82
CA ASP A 130 -15.87 1.47 -7.72
C ASP A 130 -17.39 1.38 -7.48
N GLU A 131 -18.16 2.12 -8.27
CA GLU A 131 -19.63 2.14 -8.18
C GLU A 131 -20.28 0.80 -8.60
N GLN A 132 -19.56 -0.09 -9.26
CA GLN A 132 -19.99 -1.44 -9.62
C GLN A 132 -19.66 -2.46 -8.51
N GLY A 133 -18.88 -2.06 -7.51
CA GLY A 133 -18.41 -2.92 -6.43
C GLY A 133 -17.13 -3.70 -6.78
N GLU A 134 -16.49 -3.37 -7.90
CA GLU A 134 -15.20 -3.96 -8.27
C GLU A 134 -14.05 -3.30 -7.51
N ARG A 135 -12.99 -4.05 -7.24
CA ARG A 135 -11.81 -3.54 -6.53
C ARG A 135 -11.01 -2.59 -7.40
N VAL A 136 -10.74 -1.39 -6.89
CA VAL A 136 -9.85 -0.41 -7.51
C VAL A 136 -8.45 -0.60 -6.92
N PRO A 137 -7.39 -0.72 -7.75
CA PRO A 137 -6.01 -0.74 -7.27
C PRO A 137 -5.68 0.52 -6.45
N TRP A 138 -4.91 0.36 -5.38
CA TRP A 138 -4.51 1.50 -4.55
C TRP A 138 -3.17 1.31 -3.86
N GLU A 139 -2.52 2.42 -3.52
CA GLU A 139 -1.25 2.46 -2.82
C GLU A 139 -1.30 3.51 -1.70
N LEU A 140 -1.17 3.08 -0.45
CA LEU A 140 -0.98 4.00 0.67
C LEU A 140 0.31 4.79 0.48
N CYS A 141 0.21 6.12 0.51
CA CYS A 141 1.36 7.01 0.65
C CYS A 141 1.48 7.48 2.10
N ALA A 142 2.57 7.12 2.79
CA ALA A 142 2.77 7.43 4.19
C ALA A 142 4.23 7.77 4.51
N THR A 143 4.45 8.47 5.63
CA THR A 143 5.77 8.81 6.15
C THR A 143 6.21 7.86 7.25
N LEU A 144 7.52 7.63 7.38
CA LEU A 144 8.07 6.86 8.51
C LEU A 144 8.01 7.64 9.82
N ASN A 145 8.09 8.98 9.77
CA ASN A 145 7.90 9.92 10.88
C ASN A 145 6.73 10.86 10.61
N ASP A 146 6.65 12.04 11.25
CA ASP A 146 5.52 12.97 11.09
C ASP A 146 5.68 13.93 9.89
N HIS A 147 6.88 13.98 9.27
CA HIS A 147 7.20 14.92 8.19
C HIS A 147 7.58 14.19 6.89
N TRP A 148 7.22 14.78 5.75
CA TRP A 148 7.64 14.29 4.42
C TRP A 148 9.13 14.56 4.17
N GLY A 149 9.57 15.79 4.41
CA GLY A 149 10.98 16.18 4.32
C GLY A 149 11.73 15.94 5.63
N TYR A 150 13.04 16.11 5.58
CA TYR A 150 13.88 16.06 6.78
C TYR A 150 13.46 17.14 7.78
N CYS A 151 13.25 16.73 9.01
CA CYS A 151 12.99 17.61 10.15
C CYS A 151 13.84 17.16 11.35
N GLU A 152 14.83 17.95 11.72
CA GLU A 152 15.78 17.59 12.78
C GLU A 152 15.12 17.39 14.15
N SER A 153 14.06 18.15 14.42
CA SER A 153 13.32 18.07 15.70
C SER A 153 12.33 16.91 15.77
N ASP A 154 11.96 16.31 14.62
CA ASP A 154 11.04 15.17 14.58
C ASP A 154 11.77 13.88 14.98
N LYS A 155 11.33 13.30 16.09
CA LYS A 155 11.84 12.03 16.63
C LYS A 155 10.74 10.96 16.72
N ASN A 156 9.55 11.25 16.19
CA ASN A 156 8.39 10.36 16.25
C ASN A 156 8.39 9.34 15.10
N TYR A 157 9.33 8.41 15.12
CA TYR A 157 9.42 7.35 14.11
C TYR A 157 8.48 6.20 14.40
N LYS A 158 7.79 5.73 13.36
CA LYS A 158 7.02 4.49 13.39
C LYS A 158 7.99 3.31 13.57
N SER A 159 7.72 2.44 14.54
CA SER A 159 8.52 1.24 14.76
C SER A 159 8.38 0.26 13.57
N ALA A 160 9.37 -0.60 13.38
CA ALA A 160 9.32 -1.68 12.40
C ALA A 160 8.06 -2.56 12.57
N ALA A 161 7.68 -2.83 13.82
CA ALA A 161 6.45 -3.59 14.11
C ALA A 161 5.20 -2.89 13.58
N LEU A 162 5.09 -1.57 13.75
CA LEU A 162 3.97 -0.80 13.21
C LEU A 162 3.99 -0.80 11.69
N VAL A 163 5.15 -0.58 11.06
CA VAL A 163 5.31 -0.55 9.60
C VAL A 163 4.92 -1.90 9.00
N ILE A 164 5.41 -3.01 9.54
CA ILE A 164 5.09 -4.37 9.08
C ILE A 164 3.58 -4.63 9.19
N LYS A 165 2.97 -4.36 10.34
CA LYS A 165 1.52 -4.55 10.54
C LYS A 165 0.69 -3.69 9.58
N LYS A 166 1.14 -2.47 9.25
CA LYS A 166 0.45 -1.59 8.28
C LYS A 166 0.66 -2.06 6.84
N LEU A 167 1.84 -2.57 6.49
CA LEU A 167 2.08 -3.20 5.19
C LEU A 167 1.17 -4.43 4.98
N VAL A 168 1.11 -5.32 5.97
CA VAL A 168 0.20 -6.47 5.94
C VAL A 168 -1.26 -6.03 5.85
N GLU A 169 -1.65 -4.97 6.57
CA GLU A 169 -2.99 -4.41 6.49
C GLU A 169 -3.32 -3.91 5.07
N CYS A 170 -2.40 -3.20 4.41
CA CYS A 170 -2.57 -2.76 3.03
C CYS A 170 -2.78 -3.95 2.10
N VAL A 171 -1.87 -4.92 2.13
CA VAL A 171 -1.94 -6.11 1.26
C VAL A 171 -3.23 -6.91 1.50
N SER A 172 -3.61 -7.15 2.77
CA SER A 172 -4.84 -7.88 3.12
C SER A 172 -6.13 -7.20 2.65
N LYS A 173 -6.05 -5.92 2.28
CA LYS A 173 -7.15 -5.12 1.71
C LYS A 173 -7.00 -4.88 0.21
N GLY A 174 -6.05 -5.55 -0.44
CA GLY A 174 -5.78 -5.46 -1.88
C GLY A 174 -5.03 -4.20 -2.30
N GLY A 175 -4.25 -3.60 -1.40
CA GLY A 175 -3.45 -2.41 -1.67
C GLY A 175 -1.94 -2.61 -1.52
N ASN A 176 -1.21 -1.59 -1.93
CA ASN A 176 0.23 -1.46 -1.79
C ASN A 176 0.57 -0.37 -0.76
N MET A 177 1.85 -0.19 -0.46
CA MET A 177 2.33 0.87 0.42
C MET A 177 3.65 1.44 -0.08
N ILE A 178 3.70 2.77 -0.23
CA ILE A 178 4.94 3.53 -0.38
C ILE A 178 5.22 4.24 0.95
N LEU A 179 6.44 4.08 1.48
CA LEU A 179 6.85 4.64 2.75
C LEU A 179 7.98 5.65 2.54
N ASN A 180 7.70 6.92 2.83
CA ASN A 180 8.65 8.01 2.67
C ASN A 180 9.61 8.11 3.86
N VAL A 181 10.87 8.41 3.56
CA VAL A 181 11.90 8.80 4.52
C VAL A 181 12.58 10.07 4.02
N GLY A 182 12.55 11.15 4.82
CA GLY A 182 13.18 12.43 4.48
C GLY A 182 14.70 12.39 4.71
N PRO A 183 15.55 12.45 3.67
CA PRO A 183 16.99 12.55 3.82
C PRO A 183 17.42 13.96 4.27
N ASP A 184 18.56 14.05 4.97
CA ASP A 184 19.19 15.33 5.29
C ASP A 184 19.72 16.05 4.04
N ALA A 185 20.26 17.27 4.21
CA ALA A 185 20.81 18.06 3.11
C ALA A 185 22.02 17.43 2.41
N ARG A 186 22.61 16.37 2.97
CA ARG A 186 23.72 15.60 2.39
C ARG A 186 23.24 14.29 1.74
N GLY A 187 21.93 14.02 1.78
CA GLY A 187 21.33 12.81 1.27
C GLY A 187 21.39 11.61 2.22
N ASN A 188 21.76 11.80 3.49
CA ASN A 188 21.80 10.70 4.46
C ASN A 188 20.43 10.53 5.11
N PHE A 189 20.01 9.30 5.30
CA PHE A 189 18.83 8.99 6.12
C PHE A 189 19.18 9.10 7.61
N PRO A 190 18.23 9.57 8.45
CA PRO A 190 18.38 9.54 9.89
C PRO A 190 18.66 8.13 10.40
N GLU A 191 19.57 7.97 11.36
CA GLU A 191 20.00 6.67 11.86
C GLU A 191 18.82 5.82 12.37
N THR A 192 17.90 6.42 13.14
CA THR A 192 16.67 5.75 13.59
C THR A 192 15.84 5.21 12.45
N ALA A 193 15.71 5.96 11.34
CA ALA A 193 14.99 5.50 10.16
C ALA A 193 15.68 4.27 9.53
N VAL A 194 17.01 4.31 9.43
CA VAL A 194 17.81 3.19 8.89
C VAL A 194 17.66 1.94 9.75
N GLU A 195 17.69 2.08 11.08
CA GLU A 195 17.52 0.97 12.01
C GLU A 195 16.16 0.31 11.87
N GLU A 196 15.08 1.09 11.83
CA GLU A 196 13.72 0.55 11.70
C GLU A 196 13.50 -0.11 10.32
N LEU A 197 13.98 0.52 9.24
CA LEU A 197 13.90 -0.07 7.90
C LEU A 197 14.71 -1.37 7.75
N ARG A 198 15.87 -1.48 8.41
CA ARG A 198 16.64 -2.75 8.45
C ARG A 198 15.85 -3.88 9.13
N LYS A 199 15.14 -3.58 10.21
CA LYS A 199 14.26 -4.57 10.88
C LYS A 199 13.12 -5.00 9.94
N VAL A 200 12.48 -4.05 9.25
CA VAL A 200 11.46 -4.35 8.23
C VAL A 200 12.04 -5.23 7.12
N GLY A 201 13.21 -4.87 6.58
CA GLY A 201 13.91 -5.66 5.56
C GLY A 201 14.27 -7.08 6.03
N ALA A 202 14.70 -7.23 7.29
CA ALA A 202 15.01 -8.53 7.88
C ALA A 202 13.76 -9.42 8.03
N TRP A 203 12.60 -8.83 8.36
CA TRP A 203 11.33 -9.55 8.39
C TRP A 203 10.89 -9.95 6.98
N LEU A 204 10.93 -9.01 6.01
CA LEU A 204 10.58 -9.26 4.60
C LEU A 204 11.46 -10.35 3.96
N SER A 205 12.74 -10.43 4.31
CA SER A 205 13.63 -11.48 3.79
C SER A 205 13.18 -12.90 4.14
N LYS A 206 12.42 -13.07 5.23
CA LYS A 206 11.90 -14.35 5.72
C LYS A 206 10.45 -14.60 5.29
N ASN A 207 9.65 -13.54 5.26
CA ASN A 207 8.20 -13.61 5.14
C ASN A 207 7.64 -12.93 3.88
N GLY A 208 8.50 -12.39 3.01
CA GLY A 208 8.09 -11.62 1.83
C GLY A 208 7.20 -12.37 0.85
N CYS A 209 7.21 -13.71 0.87
CA CYS A 209 6.29 -14.54 0.08
C CYS A 209 4.81 -14.32 0.42
N SER A 210 4.50 -13.77 1.60
CA SER A 210 3.13 -13.43 2.03
C SER A 210 2.73 -12.00 1.67
N ILE A 211 3.65 -11.22 1.11
CA ILE A 211 3.50 -9.80 0.75
C ILE A 211 3.59 -9.59 -0.75
N TYR A 212 4.74 -10.02 -1.34
CA TYR A 212 4.99 -9.81 -2.77
C TYR A 212 4.08 -10.69 -3.62
N ASN A 213 3.42 -10.09 -4.61
CA ASN A 213 2.41 -10.74 -5.45
C ASN A 213 1.26 -11.35 -4.66
N CYS A 214 0.93 -10.76 -3.50
CA CYS A 214 -0.20 -11.13 -2.68
C CYS A 214 -1.22 -9.99 -2.62
N GLY A 215 -2.42 -10.33 -2.22
CA GLY A 215 -3.53 -9.41 -2.09
C GLY A 215 -4.54 -9.87 -1.04
N HIS A 216 -5.75 -9.37 -1.20
CA HIS A 216 -6.90 -9.68 -0.37
C HIS A 216 -7.22 -11.17 -0.32
N SER A 217 -7.66 -11.63 0.83
CA SER A 217 -8.31 -12.92 1.03
C SER A 217 -9.80 -12.74 1.29
N GLU A 218 -10.63 -13.59 0.68
CA GLU A 218 -12.08 -13.62 0.97
C GLU A 218 -12.40 -14.22 2.34
N ILE A 219 -11.41 -14.76 3.05
CA ILE A 219 -11.59 -15.27 4.41
C ILE A 219 -11.76 -14.09 5.36
N GLU A 220 -12.78 -14.16 6.22
CA GLU A 220 -13.05 -13.12 7.21
C GLU A 220 -11.81 -12.86 8.09
N LYS A 221 -11.55 -11.57 8.34
CA LYS A 221 -10.42 -11.14 9.16
C LYS A 221 -10.51 -11.72 10.57
N PRO A 222 -9.50 -12.49 11.04
CA PRO A 222 -9.45 -12.97 12.41
C PRO A 222 -9.07 -11.86 13.40
N GLU A 223 -9.47 -12.02 14.67
CA GLU A 223 -9.11 -11.07 15.73
C GLU A 223 -7.60 -10.98 15.97
N TRP A 224 -6.89 -12.12 15.87
CA TRP A 224 -5.46 -12.21 16.12
C TRP A 224 -4.56 -11.70 14.97
N GLY A 225 -5.13 -11.30 13.79
CA GLY A 225 -4.29 -10.88 12.67
C GLY A 225 -5.00 -10.63 11.34
N ARG A 226 -4.41 -11.16 10.25
CA ARG A 226 -4.88 -10.97 8.88
C ARG A 226 -4.64 -12.21 8.04
N TYR A 227 -5.36 -12.30 6.91
CA TYR A 227 -5.07 -13.23 5.82
C TYR A 227 -4.66 -12.48 4.56
N THR A 228 -3.69 -13.04 3.82
CA THR A 228 -3.34 -12.63 2.45
C THR A 228 -3.29 -13.84 1.56
N GLU A 229 -3.48 -13.65 0.25
CA GLU A 229 -3.42 -14.72 -0.74
C GLU A 229 -2.59 -14.29 -1.96
N PRO A 230 -1.90 -15.21 -2.65
CA PRO A 230 -1.26 -14.90 -3.92
C PRO A 230 -2.27 -14.38 -4.94
N LEU A 231 -1.91 -13.33 -5.70
CA LEU A 231 -2.75 -12.77 -6.77
C LEU A 231 -2.95 -13.75 -7.92
N GLU A 232 -1.94 -14.57 -8.21
CA GLU A 232 -1.99 -15.60 -9.25
C GLU A 232 -2.21 -16.96 -8.61
N MET A 233 -3.41 -17.50 -8.75
CA MET A 233 -3.70 -18.89 -8.43
C MET A 233 -3.80 -19.69 -9.73
N ARG A 234 -3.12 -20.85 -9.79
CA ARG A 234 -3.27 -21.76 -10.92
C ARG A 234 -4.63 -22.44 -10.86
N GLU A 235 -5.37 -22.38 -11.94
CA GLU A 235 -6.72 -22.97 -12.02
C GLU A 235 -6.73 -24.49 -11.86
N ASP A 236 -5.65 -25.17 -12.26
CA ASP A 236 -5.48 -26.61 -12.22
C ASP A 236 -5.03 -27.17 -10.86
N GLU A 237 -4.69 -26.33 -9.87
CA GLU A 237 -4.28 -26.77 -8.56
C GLU A 237 -5.48 -27.16 -7.69
N GLN A 238 -5.41 -28.36 -7.08
CA GLN A 238 -6.39 -28.87 -6.10
C GLN A 238 -6.45 -28.02 -4.81
N PHE A 239 -5.40 -27.24 -4.55
CA PHE A 239 -5.21 -26.47 -3.33
C PHE A 239 -4.97 -24.99 -3.64
N ARG A 240 -5.37 -24.15 -2.70
CA ARG A 240 -4.96 -22.75 -2.65
C ARG A 240 -4.02 -22.52 -1.48
N THR A 241 -3.15 -21.53 -1.61
CA THR A 241 -2.27 -21.07 -0.54
C THR A 241 -2.89 -19.83 0.10
N VAL A 242 -2.97 -19.82 1.43
CA VAL A 242 -3.37 -18.66 2.23
C VAL A 242 -2.25 -18.38 3.22
N PHE A 243 -1.88 -17.13 3.40
CA PHE A 243 -0.95 -16.71 4.43
C PHE A 243 -1.74 -16.14 5.62
N ALA A 244 -1.49 -16.68 6.81
CA ALA A 244 -2.06 -16.16 8.05
C ALA A 244 -0.98 -15.36 8.80
N HIS A 245 -1.22 -14.08 8.98
CA HIS A 245 -0.36 -13.15 9.71
C HIS A 245 -0.84 -13.06 11.15
N VAL A 246 -0.08 -13.61 12.08
CA VAL A 246 -0.45 -13.71 13.48
C VAL A 246 0.29 -12.65 14.30
N PHE A 247 -0.45 -11.62 14.72
CA PHE A 247 0.07 -10.49 15.49
C PHE A 247 -0.06 -10.67 16.99
N GLU A 248 -0.98 -11.54 17.43
CA GLU A 248 -1.30 -11.73 18.83
C GLU A 248 -1.39 -13.23 19.15
N PRO A 249 -0.75 -13.70 20.25
CA PRO A 249 -0.86 -15.08 20.67
C PRO A 249 -2.26 -15.37 21.20
N SER A 250 -2.75 -16.59 20.94
CA SER A 250 -3.98 -17.09 21.55
C SER A 250 -3.70 -17.79 22.88
N LEU A 251 -4.70 -17.90 23.73
CA LEU A 251 -4.67 -18.80 24.86
C LEU A 251 -4.83 -20.25 24.35
N GLY A 252 -3.76 -21.03 24.43
CA GLY A 252 -3.73 -22.38 23.85
C GLY A 252 -3.49 -22.37 22.34
N ALA A 253 -4.11 -23.31 21.63
CA ALA A 253 -3.96 -23.41 20.19
C ALA A 253 -4.65 -22.25 19.46
N LEU A 254 -4.03 -21.78 18.39
CA LEU A 254 -4.54 -20.69 17.54
C LEU A 254 -5.71 -21.18 16.68
N PRO A 255 -6.92 -20.60 16.80
CA PRO A 255 -8.03 -20.93 15.92
C PRO A 255 -7.88 -20.26 14.56
N LEU A 256 -7.97 -21.03 13.48
CA LEU A 256 -7.97 -20.49 12.11
C LEU A 256 -9.43 -20.25 11.66
N PHE A 257 -9.96 -19.07 12.02
CA PHE A 257 -11.32 -18.69 11.68
C PHE A 257 -11.55 -18.60 10.18
N GLY A 258 -12.77 -18.95 9.72
CA GLY A 258 -13.16 -18.92 8.31
C GLY A 258 -12.56 -20.04 7.45
N ILE A 259 -11.81 -20.98 8.08
CA ILE A 259 -11.22 -22.15 7.41
C ILE A 259 -11.85 -23.42 7.94
N ARG A 260 -12.34 -24.28 7.07
CA ARG A 260 -12.87 -25.59 7.47
C ARG A 260 -11.75 -26.55 7.82
N ALA A 261 -11.93 -27.30 8.89
CA ALA A 261 -10.91 -28.26 9.38
C ALA A 261 -10.61 -29.38 8.37
N ASP A 262 -11.61 -29.84 7.61
CA ASP A 262 -11.49 -30.88 6.58
C ASP A 262 -10.85 -30.38 5.28
N ALA A 263 -10.86 -29.06 5.03
CA ALA A 263 -10.23 -28.45 3.87
C ALA A 263 -8.73 -28.13 4.10
N LEU A 264 -8.30 -27.99 5.36
CA LEU A 264 -6.92 -27.65 5.69
C LEU A 264 -5.99 -28.87 5.54
N GLU A 265 -5.15 -28.85 4.50
CA GLU A 265 -4.18 -29.92 4.22
C GLU A 265 -2.94 -29.83 5.11
N SER A 266 -2.30 -28.67 5.18
CA SER A 266 -1.10 -28.46 5.99
C SER A 266 -0.96 -27.02 6.47
N VAL A 267 -0.20 -26.83 7.56
CA VAL A 267 0.18 -25.52 8.12
C VAL A 267 1.68 -25.52 8.38
N ARG A 268 2.37 -24.50 7.86
CA ARG A 268 3.83 -24.35 8.04
C ARG A 268 4.18 -22.93 8.44
N LEU A 269 5.29 -22.75 9.15
CA LEU A 269 5.90 -21.43 9.36
C LEU A 269 6.54 -20.95 8.05
N ALA A 270 6.22 -19.76 7.58
CA ALA A 270 6.81 -19.19 6.37
C ALA A 270 8.33 -19.03 6.50
N ALA A 271 8.80 -18.52 7.64
CA ALA A 271 10.21 -18.23 7.89
C ALA A 271 11.13 -19.44 7.89
N THR A 272 10.63 -20.64 8.22
CA THR A 272 11.45 -21.85 8.39
C THR A 272 10.99 -23.05 7.57
N GLY A 273 9.76 -23.02 7.04
CA GLY A 273 9.09 -24.15 6.39
C GLY A 273 8.67 -25.27 7.35
N SER A 274 8.88 -25.09 8.66
CA SER A 274 8.55 -26.11 9.67
C SER A 274 7.06 -26.35 9.72
N GLU A 275 6.63 -27.61 9.69
CA GLU A 275 5.24 -28.01 9.82
C GLU A 275 4.75 -27.85 11.26
N LEU A 276 3.55 -27.34 11.43
CA LEU A 276 2.90 -27.14 12.73
C LEU A 276 1.85 -28.21 12.98
N ARG A 277 1.67 -28.56 14.26
CA ARG A 277 0.67 -29.53 14.68
C ARG A 277 -0.73 -28.93 14.65
N ARG A 278 -1.71 -29.75 14.30
CA ARG A 278 -3.13 -29.39 14.33
C ARG A 278 -3.82 -30.05 15.52
N GLY A 279 -4.51 -29.26 16.32
CA GLY A 279 -5.55 -29.52 17.29
C GLY A 279 -5.58 -30.87 18.01
N GLU A 280 -4.55 -31.18 18.82
CA GLU A 280 -4.50 -32.40 19.59
C GLU A 280 -4.85 -32.20 21.09
N ALA A 281 -5.33 -31.00 21.47
CA ALA A 281 -5.72 -30.73 22.85
C ALA A 281 -7.00 -31.48 23.21
N TRP A 282 -7.09 -32.01 24.43
CA TRP A 282 -8.26 -32.71 24.91
C TRP A 282 -9.56 -31.91 24.82
N ASN A 283 -9.48 -30.57 24.91
CA ASN A 283 -10.60 -29.63 24.79
C ASN A 283 -10.92 -29.23 23.34
N SER A 284 -10.06 -29.58 22.37
CA SER A 284 -10.30 -29.26 20.95
C SER A 284 -11.46 -30.04 20.34
N VAL A 285 -11.86 -31.13 20.96
CA VAL A 285 -12.99 -31.97 20.52
C VAL A 285 -14.33 -31.23 20.47
N LEU A 286 -14.44 -30.10 21.19
CA LEU A 286 -15.62 -29.22 21.18
C LEU A 286 -15.68 -28.31 19.96
N TYR A 287 -14.55 -28.12 19.24
CA TYR A 287 -14.40 -27.13 18.17
C TYR A 287 -13.90 -27.77 16.86
N ARG A 288 -14.45 -28.94 16.51
CA ARG A 288 -13.97 -29.76 15.37
C ARG A 288 -14.09 -29.09 14.02
N GLU A 289 -14.98 -28.12 13.87
CA GLU A 289 -15.21 -27.40 12.64
C GLU A 289 -14.09 -26.35 12.37
N THR A 290 -13.44 -25.87 13.42
CA THR A 290 -12.38 -24.86 13.32
C THR A 290 -11.01 -25.53 13.51
N PRO A 291 -10.08 -25.40 12.56
CA PRO A 291 -8.72 -25.90 12.74
C PRO A 291 -8.01 -25.13 13.85
N LEU A 292 -7.41 -25.86 14.78
CA LEU A 292 -6.62 -25.31 15.87
C LEU A 292 -5.14 -25.63 15.65
N VAL A 293 -4.26 -24.64 15.65
CA VAL A 293 -2.82 -24.78 15.38
C VAL A 293 -1.99 -24.49 16.62
N SER A 294 -1.03 -25.35 16.93
CA SER A 294 -0.16 -25.22 18.09
C SER A 294 1.26 -24.88 17.71
N PHE A 295 1.84 -23.87 18.37
CA PHE A 295 3.24 -23.46 18.20
C PHE A 295 4.20 -24.23 19.12
N GLY A 296 3.70 -24.83 20.18
CA GLY A 296 4.49 -25.53 21.18
C GLY A 296 4.18 -27.03 21.31
N ALA A 297 4.93 -27.70 22.16
CA ALA A 297 4.78 -29.14 22.40
C ALA A 297 3.48 -29.47 23.15
N ASN A 298 2.94 -28.56 23.95
CA ASN A 298 1.69 -28.72 24.67
C ASN A 298 0.63 -27.74 24.18
N PRO A 299 -0.40 -28.20 23.45
CA PRO A 299 -1.38 -27.32 22.80
C PRO A 299 -2.38 -26.64 23.76
N VAL A 300 -2.32 -26.98 25.08
CA VAL A 300 -3.23 -26.41 26.09
C VAL A 300 -2.77 -25.05 26.62
N TYR A 301 -1.48 -24.77 26.52
CA TYR A 301 -0.89 -23.54 27.07
C TYR A 301 -0.64 -22.51 26.02
N THR A 302 -0.59 -21.22 26.45
CA THR A 302 -0.14 -20.13 25.62
C THR A 302 1.36 -20.20 25.39
N TYR A 303 1.78 -20.02 24.15
CA TYR A 303 3.19 -19.95 23.76
C TYR A 303 3.49 -18.58 23.17
N ALA A 304 4.72 -18.11 23.36
CA ALA A 304 5.24 -16.97 22.61
C ALA A 304 5.19 -17.29 21.11
N LEU A 305 4.83 -16.29 20.31
CA LEU A 305 4.90 -16.41 18.86
C LEU A 305 6.37 -16.54 18.41
N PRO A 306 6.67 -17.38 17.41
CA PRO A 306 8.02 -17.51 16.84
C PRO A 306 8.61 -16.19 16.35
N ASP A 307 7.78 -15.26 15.88
CA ASP A 307 8.12 -13.88 15.62
C ASP A 307 7.10 -12.97 16.35
N GLU A 308 7.60 -12.12 17.26
CA GLU A 308 6.74 -11.27 18.10
C GLU A 308 6.08 -10.13 17.30
N ILE A 309 6.60 -9.79 16.13
CA ILE A 309 6.03 -8.73 15.28
C ILE A 309 4.89 -9.29 14.45
N ASP A 310 5.17 -10.39 13.72
CA ASP A 310 4.22 -11.07 12.85
C ASP A 310 4.72 -12.49 12.55
N THR A 311 4.09 -13.48 13.13
CA THR A 311 4.33 -14.88 12.81
C THR A 311 3.49 -15.29 11.60
N VAL A 312 4.14 -15.54 10.47
CA VAL A 312 3.45 -15.89 9.22
C VAL A 312 3.32 -17.41 9.07
N LEU A 313 2.08 -17.87 8.89
CA LEU A 313 1.76 -19.25 8.56
C LEU A 313 1.43 -19.40 7.08
N VAL A 314 1.93 -20.44 6.45
CA VAL A 314 1.54 -20.89 5.11
C VAL A 314 0.51 -21.97 5.26
N LEU A 315 -0.72 -21.70 4.84
CA LEU A 315 -1.85 -22.62 4.87
C LEU A 315 -2.06 -23.21 3.49
N LYS A 316 -2.11 -24.53 3.37
CA LYS A 316 -2.50 -25.23 2.17
C LYS A 316 -3.95 -25.70 2.34
N ILE A 317 -4.87 -25.14 1.57
CA ILE A 317 -6.31 -25.34 1.72
C ILE A 317 -6.84 -25.99 0.44
N ARG A 318 -7.62 -27.05 0.56
CA ARG A 318 -8.30 -27.70 -0.56
C ARG A 318 -9.37 -26.77 -1.11
N LYS A 319 -9.35 -26.54 -2.42
CA LYS A 319 -10.43 -25.81 -3.11
C LYS A 319 -11.73 -26.62 -3.00
N ASP A 320 -12.83 -25.94 -2.73
CA ASP A 320 -14.14 -26.58 -2.84
C ASP A 320 -14.35 -26.91 -4.34
N THR A 321 -14.39 -28.20 -4.64
CA THR A 321 -14.89 -28.63 -5.94
C THR A 321 -16.39 -28.37 -5.91
N GLY A 322 -16.83 -27.25 -6.49
CA GLY A 322 -18.25 -26.95 -6.61
C GLY A 322 -18.98 -28.15 -7.21
N ASN A 323 -19.90 -28.71 -6.46
CA ASN A 323 -20.97 -29.55 -6.95
C ASN A 323 -22.13 -28.68 -7.39
#